data_3d49a8e59c34de9e939814492adf81f1
#
_entry.id   3d49a8e59c34de9e939814492adf81f1
#
_cell.length_a   1.000
_cell.length_b   1.000
_cell.length_c   1.000
_cell.angle_alpha   90.00
_cell.angle_beta   90.00
_cell.angle_gamma   90.00
#
_symmetry.space_group_name_H-M   'P 1'
#
loop_
_entity.id
_entity.type
_entity.pdbx_description
1 polymer ?
#
loop_
_entity_poly.entity_id
_entity_poly.type
_entity_poly.pdbx_seq_one_letter_code
_entity_poly.pdbx_strand_id
1 'polypeptide(L)'
;MSRIHQRLSILAVFGLVLICAAAVAEAKRKPKPPSAEEVQAQLEALPCPSLKPRVAIYGFYATGKMASYEGYNVGDGLAAQLATELTRTGCFVVLDRTGLSNLLREQELGLAGVVSRSTAPEAGRLVGAEVIIKGTITEYDPNKKGGGLTLGMALPNSPLGVRVGRNGSRAHVGLDISVVDAVNGQTKFSHRVTADSKTGGWTLGLDYKRASLGGDSFAKSPVGIASRSALGQAVLKIAKDLASGVERRFQVAGTDVGEVYLNATQASGVRAGDVLKVSKVVRRLIDPATGLLMDTIEREVGQVEVVEVTDRYTLAKVLSGERIRRGDFVHL
;
A
#
# COMPACT_ATOMS: atom_id res chain seq x y z
N MET A 1 40.96 -59.19 -4.53
CA MET A 1 39.92 -58.51 -3.70
C MET A 1 40.12 -56.99 -3.56
N SER A 2 41.25 -56.41 -3.90
CA SER A 2 41.55 -54.95 -3.69
C SER A 2 40.93 -54.01 -4.71
N ARG A 3 40.73 -54.40 -5.98
CA ARG A 3 40.23 -53.49 -7.03
C ARG A 3 38.71 -53.23 -7.02
N ILE A 4 37.94 -54.10 -6.36
CA ILE A 4 36.47 -53.97 -6.30
C ILE A 4 36.08 -52.91 -5.23
N HIS A 5 36.82 -52.89 -4.09
CA HIS A 5 36.57 -51.90 -3.03
C HIS A 5 36.91 -50.47 -3.48
N GLN A 6 37.97 -50.32 -4.28
CA GLN A 6 38.35 -48.99 -4.81
C GLN A 6 37.34 -48.41 -5.78
N ARG A 7 36.69 -49.23 -6.59
CA ARG A 7 35.62 -48.78 -7.51
C ARG A 7 34.29 -48.42 -6.81
N LEU A 8 33.95 -49.15 -5.74
CA LEU A 8 32.78 -48.80 -4.92
C LEU A 8 32.95 -47.49 -4.18
N SER A 9 34.15 -47.17 -3.64
CA SER A 9 34.46 -45.94 -2.95
C SER A 9 34.38 -44.71 -3.88
N ILE A 10 34.84 -44.86 -5.15
CA ILE A 10 34.79 -43.77 -6.15
C ILE A 10 33.35 -43.48 -6.56
N LEU A 11 32.50 -44.50 -6.76
CA LEU A 11 31.09 -44.32 -7.07
C LEU A 11 30.29 -43.68 -5.93
N ALA A 12 30.60 -43.99 -4.67
CA ALA A 12 29.96 -43.40 -3.50
C ALA A 12 30.35 -41.92 -3.32
N VAL A 13 31.61 -41.55 -3.58
CA VAL A 13 32.05 -40.15 -3.54
C VAL A 13 31.46 -39.34 -4.68
N PHE A 14 31.35 -39.89 -5.90
CA PHE A 14 30.70 -39.19 -7.01
C PHE A 14 29.18 -39.01 -6.80
N GLY A 15 28.52 -40.00 -6.20
CA GLY A 15 27.11 -39.87 -5.80
C GLY A 15 26.89 -38.80 -4.76
N LEU A 16 27.75 -38.71 -3.76
CA LEU A 16 27.65 -37.69 -2.70
C LEU A 16 27.91 -36.28 -3.22
N VAL A 17 28.88 -36.10 -4.13
CA VAL A 17 29.19 -34.83 -4.76
C VAL A 17 28.03 -34.35 -5.68
N LEU A 18 27.34 -35.27 -6.40
CA LEU A 18 26.20 -34.93 -7.23
C LEU A 18 24.99 -34.51 -6.39
N ILE A 19 24.75 -35.14 -5.25
CA ILE A 19 23.66 -34.79 -4.32
C ILE A 19 23.93 -33.44 -3.68
N CYS A 20 25.17 -33.15 -3.25
CA CYS A 20 25.55 -31.84 -2.74
C CYS A 20 25.47 -30.75 -3.80
N ALA A 21 25.82 -31.01 -5.05
CA ALA A 21 25.70 -30.04 -6.15
C ALA A 21 24.25 -29.73 -6.47
N ALA A 22 23.34 -30.70 -6.41
CA ALA A 22 21.91 -30.48 -6.58
C ALA A 22 21.30 -29.63 -5.46
N ALA A 23 21.67 -29.92 -4.19
CA ALA A 23 21.22 -29.14 -3.04
C ALA A 23 21.72 -27.68 -3.04
N VAL A 24 22.95 -27.43 -3.51
CA VAL A 24 23.52 -26.08 -3.65
C VAL A 24 22.88 -25.33 -4.83
N ALA A 25 22.43 -26.00 -5.87
CA ALA A 25 21.72 -25.39 -6.99
C ALA A 25 20.28 -24.97 -6.62
N GLU A 26 19.63 -25.69 -5.74
CA GLU A 26 18.28 -25.37 -5.24
C GLU A 26 18.30 -24.17 -4.26
N ALA A 27 19.34 -24.05 -3.45
CA ALA A 27 19.51 -22.93 -2.52
C ALA A 27 19.81 -21.57 -3.18
N LYS A 28 20.08 -21.52 -4.49
CA LYS A 28 20.36 -20.28 -5.24
C LYS A 28 19.17 -19.69 -6.01
N ARG A 29 18.04 -20.37 -6.03
CA ARG A 29 16.84 -19.78 -6.67
C ARG A 29 16.24 -18.77 -5.73
N LYS A 30 16.47 -17.48 -6.02
CA LYS A 30 15.71 -16.41 -5.37
C LYS A 30 14.21 -16.73 -5.53
N PRO A 31 13.41 -16.63 -4.47
CA PRO A 31 11.98 -16.89 -4.56
C PRO A 31 11.39 -16.01 -5.68
N LYS A 32 10.64 -16.63 -6.56
CA LYS A 32 9.95 -15.92 -7.64
C LYS A 32 8.96 -14.94 -7.00
N PRO A 33 8.96 -13.68 -7.41
CA PRO A 33 7.97 -12.73 -6.89
C PRO A 33 6.55 -13.27 -7.17
N PRO A 34 5.61 -13.07 -6.23
CA PRO A 34 4.25 -13.56 -6.39
C PRO A 34 3.60 -12.99 -7.65
N SER A 35 2.76 -13.77 -8.30
CA SER A 35 1.97 -13.31 -9.43
C SER A 35 0.93 -12.28 -8.99
N ALA A 36 0.39 -11.50 -9.93
CA ALA A 36 -0.66 -10.52 -9.63
C ALA A 36 -1.91 -11.20 -9.03
N GLU A 37 -2.25 -12.41 -9.49
CA GLU A 37 -3.38 -13.19 -8.97
C GLU A 37 -3.13 -13.67 -7.54
N GLU A 38 -1.92 -14.16 -7.24
CA GLU A 38 -1.53 -14.56 -5.87
C GLU A 38 -1.55 -13.37 -4.92
N VAL A 39 -1.08 -12.20 -5.36
CA VAL A 39 -1.13 -10.96 -4.58
C VAL A 39 -2.58 -10.56 -4.31
N GLN A 40 -3.44 -10.61 -5.33
CA GLN A 40 -4.85 -10.28 -5.21
C GLN A 40 -5.56 -11.20 -4.22
N ALA A 41 -5.35 -12.51 -4.33
CA ALA A 41 -5.93 -13.49 -3.39
C ALA A 41 -5.47 -13.26 -1.95
N GLN A 42 -4.20 -12.88 -1.75
CA GLN A 42 -3.69 -12.53 -0.42
C GLN A 42 -4.28 -11.22 0.11
N LEU A 43 -4.54 -10.24 -0.75
CA LEU A 43 -5.20 -8.98 -0.37
C LEU A 43 -6.65 -9.21 0.07
N GLU A 44 -7.37 -10.07 -0.62
CA GLU A 44 -8.75 -10.43 -0.29
C GLU A 44 -8.87 -11.25 1.00
N ALA A 45 -7.83 -12.04 1.30
CA ALA A 45 -7.75 -12.85 2.53
C ALA A 45 -7.16 -12.10 3.73
N LEU A 46 -6.83 -10.80 3.60
CA LEU A 46 -6.24 -10.02 4.68
C LEU A 46 -7.20 -9.91 5.87
N PRO A 47 -6.80 -10.30 7.08
CA PRO A 47 -7.56 -10.00 8.28
C PRO A 47 -7.49 -8.50 8.55
N CYS A 48 -8.59 -7.81 8.32
CA CYS A 48 -8.67 -6.39 8.62
C CYS A 48 -8.85 -6.16 10.11
N PRO A 49 -8.11 -5.21 10.68
CA PRO A 49 -8.32 -4.85 12.08
C PRO A 49 -9.70 -4.19 12.27
N SER A 50 -10.30 -4.40 13.44
CA SER A 50 -11.59 -3.78 13.80
C SER A 50 -11.51 -2.25 13.73
N LEU A 51 -10.38 -1.68 14.16
CA LEU A 51 -10.08 -0.26 14.03
C LEU A 51 -9.23 -0.01 12.79
N LYS A 52 -9.82 0.60 11.77
CA LYS A 52 -9.12 0.88 10.52
C LYS A 52 -8.20 2.10 10.66
N PRO A 53 -6.88 1.97 10.38
CA PRO A 53 -6.00 3.12 10.42
C PRO A 53 -6.34 4.13 9.33
N ARG A 54 -6.24 5.42 9.67
CA ARG A 54 -6.41 6.54 8.75
C ARG A 54 -5.09 6.82 8.04
N VAL A 55 -5.06 6.54 6.74
CA VAL A 55 -3.86 6.70 5.91
C VAL A 55 -4.04 7.82 4.90
N ALA A 56 -3.07 8.71 4.79
CA ALA A 56 -3.00 9.72 3.74
C ALA A 56 -1.91 9.38 2.74
N ILE A 57 -2.20 9.51 1.44
CA ILE A 57 -1.24 9.29 0.36
C ILE A 57 -0.81 10.65 -0.17
N TYR A 58 0.50 10.91 -0.17
CA TYR A 58 1.08 12.17 -0.64
C TYR A 58 1.70 12.08 -2.04
N GLY A 59 1.66 10.89 -2.66
CA GLY A 59 2.11 10.68 -4.02
C GLY A 59 3.40 9.89 -4.14
N PHE A 60 3.81 9.68 -5.39
CA PHE A 60 5.06 9.03 -5.75
C PHE A 60 5.97 10.02 -6.45
N TYR A 61 7.19 10.13 -5.96
CA TYR A 61 8.22 10.95 -6.57
C TYR A 61 8.91 10.17 -7.69
N ALA A 62 9.06 10.80 -8.84
CA ALA A 62 9.78 10.27 -9.96
C ALA A 62 10.62 11.38 -10.58
N THR A 63 11.81 11.05 -11.11
CA THR A 63 12.71 12.01 -11.74
C THR A 63 13.08 11.59 -13.15
N GLY A 64 13.38 12.56 -14.01
CA GLY A 64 13.83 12.32 -15.37
C GLY A 64 12.82 11.54 -16.21
N LYS A 65 13.29 10.52 -16.92
CA LYS A 65 12.44 9.68 -17.79
C LYS A 65 11.39 8.85 -17.07
N MET A 66 11.50 8.73 -15.74
CA MET A 66 10.55 8.00 -14.90
C MET A 66 9.33 8.85 -14.56
N ALA A 67 9.42 10.17 -14.67
CA ALA A 67 8.34 11.08 -14.27
C ALA A 67 7.15 11.06 -15.24
N SER A 68 7.39 10.70 -16.50
CA SER A 68 6.36 10.74 -17.54
C SER A 68 6.46 9.55 -18.48
N TYR A 69 5.31 8.95 -18.78
CA TYR A 69 5.13 7.94 -19.80
C TYR A 69 4.12 8.45 -20.82
N GLU A 70 4.56 8.72 -22.07
CA GLU A 70 3.70 9.27 -23.14
C GLU A 70 2.86 10.49 -22.70
N GLY A 71 3.46 11.38 -21.90
CA GLY A 71 2.79 12.57 -21.36
C GLY A 71 1.96 12.35 -20.09
N TYR A 72 1.86 11.12 -19.61
CA TYR A 72 1.17 10.78 -18.37
C TYR A 72 2.11 10.85 -17.17
N ASN A 73 1.71 11.56 -16.10
CA ASN A 73 2.47 11.60 -14.86
C ASN A 73 2.36 10.23 -14.14
N VAL A 74 3.46 9.49 -14.16
CA VAL A 74 3.51 8.13 -13.59
C VAL A 74 3.33 8.17 -12.07
N GLY A 75 3.87 9.19 -11.41
CA GLY A 75 3.77 9.34 -9.96
C GLY A 75 2.32 9.52 -9.48
N ASP A 76 1.57 10.40 -10.12
CA ASP A 76 0.16 10.63 -9.80
C ASP A 76 -0.67 9.38 -10.08
N GLY A 77 -0.40 8.69 -11.19
CA GLY A 77 -1.08 7.44 -11.52
C GLY A 77 -0.83 6.33 -10.50
N LEU A 78 0.40 6.21 -10.00
CA LEU A 78 0.72 5.23 -8.95
C LEU A 78 0.06 5.59 -7.61
N ALA A 79 -0.02 6.87 -7.27
CA ALA A 79 -0.72 7.33 -6.07
C ALA A 79 -2.22 6.98 -6.12
N ALA A 80 -2.86 7.25 -7.25
CA ALA A 80 -4.26 6.89 -7.47
C ALA A 80 -4.51 5.38 -7.43
N GLN A 81 -3.60 4.58 -8.02
CA GLN A 81 -3.67 3.12 -7.95
C GLN A 81 -3.49 2.61 -6.51
N LEU A 82 -2.52 3.16 -5.76
CA LEU A 82 -2.32 2.80 -4.36
C LEU A 82 -3.54 3.11 -3.51
N ALA A 83 -4.16 4.29 -3.69
CA ALA A 83 -5.39 4.67 -3.02
C ALA A 83 -6.52 3.67 -3.30
N THR A 84 -6.67 3.28 -4.56
CA THR A 84 -7.67 2.30 -4.98
C THR A 84 -7.44 0.93 -4.34
N GLU A 85 -6.22 0.42 -4.37
CA GLU A 85 -5.91 -0.89 -3.79
C GLU A 85 -6.06 -0.89 -2.27
N LEU A 86 -5.61 0.14 -1.56
CA LEU A 86 -5.82 0.27 -0.11
C LEU A 86 -7.32 0.34 0.24
N THR A 87 -8.10 1.10 -0.52
CA THR A 87 -9.56 1.21 -0.33
C THR A 87 -10.25 -0.15 -0.55
N ARG A 88 -9.86 -0.89 -1.58
CA ARG A 88 -10.43 -2.21 -1.91
C ARG A 88 -10.20 -3.25 -0.82
N THR A 89 -9.10 -3.17 -0.08
CA THR A 89 -8.87 -4.09 1.06
C THR A 89 -9.92 -3.94 2.16
N GLY A 90 -10.54 -2.77 2.25
CA GLY A 90 -11.46 -2.45 3.35
C GLY A 90 -10.78 -2.32 4.72
N CYS A 91 -9.45 -2.45 4.80
CA CYS A 91 -8.67 -2.42 6.05
C CYS A 91 -8.26 -1.01 6.49
N PHE A 92 -8.47 0.00 5.66
CA PHE A 92 -7.99 1.37 5.88
C PHE A 92 -9.09 2.40 5.67
N VAL A 93 -8.97 3.53 6.36
CA VAL A 93 -9.65 4.78 6.00
C VAL A 93 -8.66 5.59 5.17
N VAL A 94 -8.85 5.55 3.85
CA VAL A 94 -7.96 6.25 2.90
C VAL A 94 -8.39 7.70 2.77
N LEU A 95 -7.48 8.62 3.07
CA LEU A 95 -7.68 10.07 2.97
C LEU A 95 -6.96 10.58 1.71
N ASP A 96 -7.72 11.10 0.77
CA ASP A 96 -7.13 11.73 -0.42
C ASP A 96 -6.50 13.07 -0.03
N ARG A 97 -5.21 13.18 -0.29
CA ARG A 97 -4.42 14.41 -0.12
C ARG A 97 -3.86 14.92 -1.44
N THR A 98 -4.03 14.18 -2.53
CA THR A 98 -3.60 14.63 -3.86
C THR A 98 -4.49 15.76 -4.38
N GLY A 99 -5.79 15.70 -4.06
CA GLY A 99 -6.77 16.74 -4.37
C GLY A 99 -7.01 17.78 -3.28
N LEU A 100 -6.15 17.86 -2.25
CA LEU A 100 -6.37 18.73 -1.08
C LEU A 100 -6.56 20.19 -1.44
N SER A 101 -5.84 20.72 -2.42
CA SER A 101 -5.98 22.10 -2.89
C SER A 101 -7.40 22.41 -3.41
N ASN A 102 -8.00 21.47 -4.13
CA ASN A 102 -9.37 21.63 -4.63
C ASN A 102 -10.38 21.61 -3.49
N LEU A 103 -10.16 20.75 -2.49
CA LEU A 103 -11.01 20.64 -1.33
C LEU A 103 -10.95 21.91 -0.47
N LEU A 104 -9.75 22.46 -0.26
CA LEU A 104 -9.56 23.72 0.47
C LEU A 104 -10.22 24.89 -0.29
N ARG A 105 -10.09 24.92 -1.61
CA ARG A 105 -10.74 25.92 -2.45
C ARG A 105 -12.27 25.88 -2.32
N GLU A 106 -12.87 24.70 -2.26
CA GLU A 106 -14.32 24.56 -2.05
C GLU A 106 -14.73 25.08 -0.68
N GLN A 107 -13.93 24.83 0.38
CA GLN A 107 -14.16 25.42 1.71
C GLN A 107 -14.02 26.95 1.71
N GLU A 108 -13.07 27.52 0.96
CA GLU A 108 -12.88 28.95 0.79
C GLU A 108 -14.09 29.60 0.11
N LEU A 109 -14.70 28.96 -0.89
CA LEU A 109 -15.94 29.43 -1.54
C LEU A 109 -17.10 29.51 -0.55
N GLY A 110 -17.18 28.56 0.37
CA GLY A 110 -18.14 28.56 1.46
C GLY A 110 -17.92 29.75 2.42
N LEU A 111 -16.68 29.98 2.83
CA LEU A 111 -16.30 31.09 3.72
C LEU A 111 -16.52 32.47 3.07
N ALA A 112 -16.24 32.56 1.77
CA ALA A 112 -16.47 33.78 0.97
C ALA A 112 -17.96 34.07 0.70
N GLY A 113 -18.88 33.17 1.08
CA GLY A 113 -20.31 33.33 0.84
C GLY A 113 -20.73 33.14 -0.62
N VAL A 114 -19.87 32.58 -1.46
CA VAL A 114 -20.18 32.27 -2.88
C VAL A 114 -21.13 31.09 -2.98
N VAL A 115 -21.02 30.15 -2.02
CA VAL A 115 -21.89 28.97 -1.92
C VAL A 115 -22.90 29.16 -0.79
N SER A 116 -24.10 28.61 -0.95
CA SER A 116 -25.14 28.69 0.08
C SER A 116 -24.66 28.11 1.42
N ARG A 117 -24.94 28.81 2.52
CA ARG A 117 -24.56 28.40 3.87
C ARG A 117 -25.09 27.02 4.28
N SER A 118 -26.24 26.62 3.72
CA SER A 118 -26.85 25.30 4.01
C SER A 118 -26.14 24.13 3.33
N THR A 119 -25.34 24.39 2.30
CA THR A 119 -24.61 23.38 1.51
C THR A 119 -23.09 23.57 1.55
N ALA A 120 -22.60 24.67 2.11
CA ALA A 120 -21.19 24.96 2.21
C ALA A 120 -20.48 23.95 3.12
N PRO A 121 -19.33 23.38 2.70
CA PRO A 121 -18.54 22.53 3.58
C PRO A 121 -17.95 23.36 4.72
N GLU A 122 -18.01 22.82 5.93
CA GLU A 122 -17.44 23.48 7.10
C GLU A 122 -15.92 23.38 7.11
N ALA A 123 -15.25 24.52 7.17
CA ALA A 123 -13.80 24.58 7.31
C ALA A 123 -13.33 23.98 8.66
N GLY A 124 -12.15 23.36 8.67
CA GLY A 124 -11.57 22.76 9.88
C GLY A 124 -12.12 21.38 10.25
N ARG A 125 -12.96 20.76 9.41
CA ARG A 125 -13.52 19.43 9.66
C ARG A 125 -12.83 18.29 8.89
N LEU A 126 -11.66 18.57 8.32
CA LEU A 126 -10.87 17.53 7.66
C LEU A 126 -10.40 16.50 8.67
N VAL A 127 -10.63 15.23 8.34
CA VAL A 127 -10.15 14.10 9.14
C VAL A 127 -8.63 14.04 9.09
N GLY A 128 -7.97 13.99 10.25
CA GLY A 128 -6.52 13.86 10.34
C GLY A 128 -6.05 12.45 10.02
N ALA A 129 -4.92 12.33 9.31
CA ALA A 129 -4.25 11.05 9.11
C ALA A 129 -3.48 10.63 10.36
N GLU A 130 -3.38 9.33 10.59
CA GLU A 130 -2.49 8.72 11.60
C GLU A 130 -1.12 8.43 10.98
N VAL A 131 -1.14 8.02 9.72
CA VAL A 131 0.08 7.76 8.97
C VAL A 131 0.00 8.36 7.56
N ILE A 132 1.17 8.71 7.08
CA ILE A 132 1.38 9.23 5.73
C ILE A 132 2.12 8.17 4.91
N ILE A 133 1.61 7.86 3.73
CA ILE A 133 2.29 6.99 2.78
C ILE A 133 2.85 7.85 1.66
N LYS A 134 4.16 7.71 1.42
CA LYS A 134 4.87 8.32 0.31
C LYS A 134 5.72 7.28 -0.40
N GLY A 135 5.88 7.42 -1.70
CA GLY A 135 6.66 6.52 -2.52
C GLY A 135 7.68 7.23 -3.40
N THR A 136 8.66 6.47 -3.86
CA THR A 136 9.62 6.89 -4.87
C THR A 136 9.76 5.77 -5.89
N ILE A 137 9.74 6.12 -7.17
CA ILE A 137 10.04 5.19 -8.25
C ILE A 137 11.55 5.11 -8.35
N THR A 138 12.12 3.97 -7.97
CA THR A 138 13.58 3.77 -7.92
C THR A 138 14.10 3.01 -9.12
N GLU A 139 13.28 2.17 -9.73
CA GLU A 139 13.63 1.38 -10.90
C GLU A 139 12.48 1.45 -11.91
N TYR A 140 12.81 1.79 -13.16
CA TYR A 140 11.83 1.93 -14.23
C TYR A 140 12.42 1.57 -15.57
N ASP A 141 12.07 0.42 -16.10
CA ASP A 141 12.44 -0.01 -17.44
C ASP A 141 11.18 -0.44 -18.22
N PRO A 142 10.65 0.47 -19.07
CA PRO A 142 9.43 0.17 -19.82
C PRO A 142 9.67 -0.80 -20.99
N ASN A 143 10.92 -1.01 -21.38
CA ASN A 143 11.30 -1.78 -22.57
C ASN A 143 12.42 -2.78 -22.28
N LYS A 144 12.39 -3.45 -21.11
CA LYS A 144 13.37 -4.49 -20.81
C LYS A 144 13.38 -5.51 -21.95
N LYS A 145 14.42 -5.51 -22.76
CA LYS A 145 14.53 -6.31 -23.99
C LYS A 145 14.32 -7.79 -23.65
N GLY A 146 13.16 -8.32 -23.99
CA GLY A 146 12.95 -9.76 -24.10
C GLY A 146 13.51 -10.23 -25.43
N GLY A 147 14.40 -11.22 -25.46
CA GLY A 147 14.87 -11.80 -26.69
C GLY A 147 13.67 -12.28 -27.54
N GLY A 148 13.44 -11.60 -28.66
CA GLY A 148 12.43 -11.98 -29.63
C GLY A 148 13.10 -12.60 -30.85
N LEU A 149 12.68 -13.78 -31.25
CA LEU A 149 13.04 -14.37 -32.53
C LEU A 149 12.09 -13.82 -33.59
N THR A 150 12.58 -13.03 -34.52
CA THR A 150 11.80 -12.54 -35.65
C THR A 150 12.24 -13.32 -36.89
N LEU A 151 11.35 -14.12 -37.43
CA LEU A 151 11.53 -14.75 -38.74
C LEU A 151 10.79 -13.89 -39.77
N GLY A 152 11.55 -13.22 -40.63
CA GLY A 152 11.02 -12.51 -41.78
C GLY A 152 11.15 -13.38 -43.04
N MET A 153 10.06 -13.65 -43.72
CA MET A 153 10.08 -14.20 -45.08
C MET A 153 9.70 -13.11 -46.08
N ALA A 154 10.61 -12.81 -46.97
CA ALA A 154 10.30 -11.98 -48.14
C ALA A 154 9.68 -12.87 -49.20
N LEU A 155 8.51 -12.51 -49.67
CA LEU A 155 7.87 -13.19 -50.77
C LEU A 155 8.55 -12.76 -52.09
N PRO A 156 9.04 -13.70 -52.95
CA PRO A 156 9.62 -13.35 -54.22
C PRO A 156 8.58 -12.59 -55.07
N ASN A 157 9.01 -11.46 -55.64
CA ASN A 157 8.23 -10.58 -56.52
C ASN A 157 7.02 -9.84 -55.89
N SER A 158 7.01 -9.64 -54.57
CA SER A 158 5.99 -8.84 -53.90
C SER A 158 6.62 -7.80 -52.98
N PRO A 159 6.10 -6.55 -52.91
CA PRO A 159 6.55 -5.57 -51.96
C PRO A 159 6.04 -5.88 -50.53
N LEU A 160 5.29 -6.95 -50.34
CA LEU A 160 4.73 -7.37 -49.06
C LEU A 160 5.62 -8.44 -48.44
N GLY A 161 6.28 -8.11 -47.35
CA GLY A 161 6.97 -9.04 -46.48
C GLY A 161 6.09 -9.44 -45.30
N VAL A 162 5.91 -10.73 -45.05
CA VAL A 162 5.27 -11.25 -43.83
C VAL A 162 6.34 -11.42 -42.77
N ARG A 163 6.24 -10.64 -41.70
CA ARG A 163 7.08 -10.81 -40.52
C ARG A 163 6.27 -11.52 -39.43
N VAL A 164 6.68 -12.71 -39.10
CA VAL A 164 6.17 -13.41 -37.93
C VAL A 164 7.21 -13.25 -36.83
N GLY A 165 6.88 -12.47 -35.82
CA GLY A 165 7.77 -12.24 -34.69
C GLY A 165 7.06 -12.55 -33.37
N ARG A 166 7.74 -13.25 -32.49
CA ARG A 166 7.33 -13.36 -31.10
C ARG A 166 7.93 -12.17 -30.35
N ASN A 167 7.22 -11.07 -30.30
CA ASN A 167 7.65 -9.90 -29.54
C ASN A 167 7.16 -10.05 -28.08
N GLY A 168 8.09 -10.43 -27.20
CA GLY A 168 7.87 -10.32 -25.77
C GLY A 168 8.30 -8.93 -25.31
N SER A 169 7.37 -8.04 -25.01
CA SER A 169 7.65 -6.83 -24.29
C SER A 169 7.73 -7.15 -22.80
N ARG A 170 8.78 -6.67 -22.13
CA ARG A 170 8.97 -6.81 -20.69
C ARG A 170 9.09 -5.42 -20.10
N ALA A 171 8.55 -5.25 -18.90
CA ALA A 171 8.80 -4.05 -18.13
C ALA A 171 9.21 -4.42 -16.70
N HIS A 172 10.01 -3.55 -16.10
CA HIS A 172 10.43 -3.66 -14.71
C HIS A 172 10.11 -2.36 -13.98
N VAL A 173 9.55 -2.50 -12.78
CA VAL A 173 9.24 -1.36 -11.90
C VAL A 173 9.70 -1.69 -10.49
N GLY A 174 10.47 -0.76 -9.88
CA GLY A 174 10.85 -0.78 -8.48
C GLY A 174 10.33 0.46 -7.77
N LEU A 175 9.72 0.23 -6.61
CA LEU A 175 9.14 1.27 -5.77
C LEU A 175 9.72 1.16 -4.37
N ASP A 176 10.17 2.29 -3.82
CA ASP A 176 10.46 2.43 -2.39
C ASP A 176 9.30 3.19 -1.76
N ILE A 177 8.66 2.57 -0.77
CA ILE A 177 7.46 3.11 -0.11
C ILE A 177 7.76 3.24 1.37
N SER A 178 7.49 4.42 1.90
CA SER A 178 7.68 4.73 3.32
C SER A 178 6.35 5.07 3.98
N VAL A 179 6.14 4.52 5.17
CA VAL A 179 5.02 4.80 6.05
C VAL A 179 5.55 5.66 7.21
N VAL A 180 5.04 6.86 7.30
CA VAL A 180 5.52 7.90 8.21
C VAL A 180 4.42 8.21 9.23
N ASP A 181 4.78 8.32 10.50
CA ASP A 181 3.89 8.78 11.55
C ASP A 181 3.52 10.24 11.32
N ALA A 182 2.21 10.54 11.28
CA ALA A 182 1.74 11.89 11.00
C ALA A 182 1.91 12.86 12.17
N VAL A 183 2.16 12.36 13.39
CA VAL A 183 2.31 13.17 14.59
C VAL A 183 3.73 13.73 14.73
N ASN A 184 4.74 12.87 14.54
CA ASN A 184 6.13 13.21 14.80
C ASN A 184 7.03 13.18 13.56
N GLY A 185 6.52 12.74 12.41
CA GLY A 185 7.27 12.68 11.17
C GLY A 185 8.27 11.51 11.06
N GLN A 186 8.29 10.60 12.02
CA GLN A 186 9.17 9.44 12.00
C GLN A 186 8.73 8.42 10.94
N THR A 187 9.68 7.88 10.19
CA THR A 187 9.42 6.74 9.31
C THR A 187 9.28 5.48 10.15
N LYS A 188 8.06 4.93 10.23
CA LYS A 188 7.77 3.68 10.94
C LYS A 188 8.25 2.47 10.16
N PHE A 189 7.96 2.45 8.87
CA PHE A 189 8.26 1.34 7.97
C PHE A 189 8.74 1.87 6.62
N SER A 190 9.63 1.12 6.00
CA SER A 190 10.05 1.39 4.62
C SER A 190 10.22 0.07 3.87
N HIS A 191 9.60 -0.03 2.71
CA HIS A 191 9.61 -1.22 1.88
C HIS A 191 10.07 -0.92 0.48
N ARG A 192 10.97 -1.76 -0.02
CA ARG A 192 11.24 -1.89 -1.45
C ARG A 192 10.40 -3.02 -2.02
N VAL A 193 9.71 -2.75 -3.11
CA VAL A 193 8.97 -3.72 -3.90
C VAL A 193 9.36 -3.61 -5.35
N THR A 194 9.49 -4.75 -6.02
CA THR A 194 9.81 -4.78 -7.45
C THR A 194 8.86 -5.73 -8.15
N ALA A 195 8.50 -5.42 -9.38
CA ALA A 195 7.73 -6.31 -10.21
C ALA A 195 8.18 -6.26 -11.67
N ASP A 196 8.14 -7.42 -12.29
CA ASP A 196 8.35 -7.61 -13.71
C ASP A 196 7.04 -7.99 -14.39
N SER A 197 6.77 -7.44 -15.55
CA SER A 197 5.71 -7.93 -16.42
C SER A 197 6.28 -8.50 -17.70
N LYS A 198 5.57 -9.50 -18.23
CA LYS A 198 5.84 -10.07 -19.55
C LYS A 198 4.53 -10.07 -20.31
N THR A 199 4.48 -9.32 -21.38
CA THR A 199 3.43 -9.52 -22.38
C THR A 199 4.01 -10.29 -23.55
N GLY A 200 3.49 -11.49 -23.80
CA GLY A 200 3.89 -12.33 -24.94
C GLY A 200 2.69 -12.60 -25.81
N GLY A 201 2.76 -12.25 -27.08
CA GLY A 201 1.75 -12.55 -28.08
C GLY A 201 2.41 -12.76 -29.45
N TRP A 202 1.79 -13.58 -30.31
CA TRP A 202 2.10 -13.65 -31.72
C TRP A 202 1.55 -12.40 -32.37
N THR A 203 2.40 -11.55 -32.92
CA THR A 203 1.96 -10.41 -33.73
C THR A 203 2.10 -10.76 -35.20
N LEU A 204 0.99 -10.85 -35.90
CA LEU A 204 0.92 -10.67 -37.34
C LEU A 204 1.05 -9.16 -37.58
N GLY A 205 2.21 -8.73 -38.03
CA GLY A 205 2.48 -7.29 -38.24
C GLY A 205 1.77 -6.77 -39.48
N LEU A 206 0.64 -6.11 -39.27
CA LEU A 206 0.17 -5.04 -40.11
C LEU A 206 0.51 -3.74 -39.36
N ASP A 207 1.41 -2.94 -39.94
CA ASP A 207 1.79 -1.65 -39.40
C ASP A 207 0.58 -0.70 -39.41
N TYR A 208 -0.16 -0.63 -38.29
CA TYR A 208 -1.13 0.41 -38.03
C TYR A 208 -0.57 1.34 -36.94
N LYS A 209 -0.32 2.58 -37.29
CA LYS A 209 0.00 3.65 -36.33
C LYS A 209 -1.14 3.75 -35.33
N ARG A 210 -0.92 3.24 -34.11
CA ARG A 210 -1.86 3.43 -33.01
C ARG A 210 -1.77 4.86 -32.50
N ALA A 211 -2.87 5.60 -32.61
CA ALA A 211 -3.08 6.78 -31.81
C ALA A 211 -3.24 6.34 -30.33
N SER A 212 -2.31 6.69 -29.48
CA SER A 212 -2.38 6.45 -28.05
C SER A 212 -3.25 7.53 -27.42
N LEU A 213 -4.35 7.14 -26.83
CA LEU A 213 -5.23 7.99 -26.03
C LEU A 213 -5.04 7.63 -24.54
N GLY A 214 -4.35 8.51 -23.81
CA GLY A 214 -4.44 8.69 -22.36
C GLY A 214 -4.18 7.50 -21.43
N GLY A 215 -4.67 7.59 -20.21
CA GLY A 215 -4.43 6.69 -19.09
C GLY A 215 -4.77 5.20 -19.30
N ASP A 216 -5.68 4.86 -20.20
CA ASP A 216 -5.99 3.46 -20.56
C ASP A 216 -4.84 2.73 -21.24
N SER A 217 -3.97 3.44 -21.97
CA SER A 217 -2.78 2.86 -22.60
C SER A 217 -1.74 2.49 -21.57
N PHE A 218 -1.54 3.33 -20.54
CA PHE A 218 -0.65 3.03 -19.43
C PHE A 218 -1.13 1.80 -18.65
N ALA A 219 -2.41 1.74 -18.29
CA ALA A 219 -2.96 0.64 -17.51
C ALA A 219 -2.82 -0.73 -18.19
N LYS A 220 -2.89 -0.79 -19.53
CA LYS A 220 -2.74 -2.00 -20.33
C LYS A 220 -1.30 -2.26 -20.78
N SER A 221 -0.40 -1.31 -20.57
CA SER A 221 1.02 -1.46 -20.90
C SER A 221 1.72 -2.46 -19.97
N PRO A 222 2.84 -3.06 -20.39
CA PRO A 222 3.66 -3.88 -19.52
C PRO A 222 4.06 -3.17 -18.23
N VAL A 223 4.36 -1.87 -18.31
CA VAL A 223 4.70 -1.05 -17.15
C VAL A 223 3.52 -0.92 -16.21
N GLY A 224 2.33 -0.64 -16.71
CA GLY A 224 1.13 -0.54 -15.88
C GLY A 224 0.77 -1.85 -15.17
N ILE A 225 1.01 -2.99 -15.80
CA ILE A 225 0.84 -4.32 -15.20
C ILE A 225 1.89 -4.55 -14.11
N ALA A 226 3.17 -4.23 -14.36
CA ALA A 226 4.25 -4.32 -13.38
C ALA A 226 3.97 -3.40 -12.18
N SER A 227 3.53 -2.16 -12.44
CA SER A 227 3.20 -1.18 -11.41
C SER A 227 2.09 -1.70 -10.47
N ARG A 228 1.00 -2.24 -11.02
CA ARG A 228 -0.07 -2.83 -10.18
C ARG A 228 0.42 -4.00 -9.34
N SER A 229 1.23 -4.88 -9.91
CA SER A 229 1.81 -5.98 -9.14
C SER A 229 2.72 -5.50 -8.01
N ALA A 230 3.57 -4.49 -8.26
CA ALA A 230 4.40 -3.87 -7.24
C ALA A 230 3.56 -3.20 -6.14
N LEU A 231 2.53 -2.43 -6.53
CA LEU A 231 1.63 -1.78 -5.57
C LEU A 231 0.85 -2.78 -4.73
N GLY A 232 0.35 -3.88 -5.30
CA GLY A 232 -0.31 -4.93 -4.55
C GLY A 232 0.61 -5.54 -3.48
N GLN A 233 1.87 -5.82 -3.82
CA GLN A 233 2.87 -6.27 -2.85
C GLN A 233 3.14 -5.23 -1.76
N ALA A 234 3.18 -3.94 -2.11
CA ALA A 234 3.33 -2.86 -1.15
C ALA A 234 2.15 -2.79 -0.17
N VAL A 235 0.92 -2.87 -0.68
CA VAL A 235 -0.29 -2.87 0.15
C VAL A 235 -0.29 -4.03 1.15
N LEU A 236 0.09 -5.23 0.71
CA LEU A 236 0.23 -6.39 1.60
C LEU A 236 1.23 -6.16 2.74
N LYS A 237 2.39 -5.57 2.43
CA LYS A 237 3.41 -5.26 3.44
C LYS A 237 2.92 -4.17 4.40
N ILE A 238 2.39 -3.07 3.86
CA ILE A 238 1.82 -1.97 4.65
C ILE A 238 0.70 -2.49 5.57
N ALA A 239 -0.19 -3.33 5.05
CA ALA A 239 -1.30 -3.86 5.83
C ALA A 239 -0.81 -4.73 7.00
N LYS A 240 0.18 -5.58 6.76
CA LYS A 240 0.79 -6.42 7.81
C LYS A 240 1.46 -5.56 8.89
N ASP A 241 2.22 -4.54 8.50
CA ASP A 241 2.91 -3.67 9.44
C ASP A 241 1.94 -2.82 10.26
N LEU A 242 0.92 -2.25 9.59
CA LEU A 242 -0.08 -1.43 10.27
C LEU A 242 -1.02 -2.28 11.15
N ALA A 243 -1.24 -3.55 10.81
CA ALA A 243 -1.99 -4.46 11.68
C ALA A 243 -1.21 -4.79 12.96
N SER A 244 0.13 -4.79 12.91
CA SER A 244 1.00 -5.19 14.02
C SER A 244 1.54 -4.03 14.86
N GLY A 245 1.53 -2.78 14.38
CA GLY A 245 2.35 -1.72 14.95
C GLY A 245 1.73 -0.36 15.19
N VAL A 246 0.47 -0.12 14.82
CA VAL A 246 -0.17 1.18 15.09
C VAL A 246 -1.20 1.02 16.19
N GLU A 247 -0.84 1.44 17.40
CA GLU A 247 -1.83 1.68 18.46
C GLU A 247 -2.82 2.74 17.98
N ARG A 248 -4.07 2.36 17.85
CA ARG A 248 -5.15 3.25 17.47
C ARG A 248 -5.77 3.84 18.70
N ARG A 249 -5.75 5.15 18.76
CA ARG A 249 -6.24 5.89 19.89
C ARG A 249 -7.40 6.77 19.46
N PHE A 250 -8.51 6.64 20.13
CA PHE A 250 -9.59 7.59 20.10
C PHE A 250 -9.54 8.43 21.37
N GLN A 251 -10.35 9.45 21.43
CA GLN A 251 -10.48 10.27 22.62
C GLN A 251 -11.96 10.33 23.04
N VAL A 252 -12.16 10.42 24.33
CA VAL A 252 -13.43 10.78 24.90
C VAL A 252 -13.73 12.22 24.52
N ALA A 253 -14.76 12.44 23.71
CA ALA A 253 -15.22 13.75 23.27
C ALA A 253 -16.16 14.39 24.30
N GLY A 254 -16.90 13.57 25.05
CA GLY A 254 -17.81 13.99 26.10
C GLY A 254 -18.22 12.80 26.98
N THR A 255 -18.80 13.11 28.14
CA THR A 255 -19.32 12.11 29.08
C THR A 255 -20.69 12.53 29.57
N ASP A 256 -21.59 11.56 29.78
CA ASP A 256 -22.86 11.72 30.44
C ASP A 256 -23.01 10.61 31.49
N VAL A 257 -24.15 10.53 32.18
CA VAL A 257 -24.38 9.54 33.23
C VAL A 257 -24.30 8.11 32.69
N GLY A 258 -23.17 7.42 32.95
CA GLY A 258 -22.94 6.04 32.49
C GLY A 258 -22.60 5.88 31.02
N GLU A 259 -22.48 6.97 30.26
CA GLU A 259 -22.19 6.99 28.82
C GLU A 259 -21.00 7.88 28.49
N VAL A 260 -20.30 7.50 27.43
CA VAL A 260 -19.20 8.29 26.89
C VAL A 260 -19.35 8.41 25.38
N TYR A 261 -19.02 9.59 24.87
CA TYR A 261 -18.99 9.93 23.46
C TYR A 261 -17.55 9.91 23.00
N LEU A 262 -17.26 9.09 22.01
CA LEU A 262 -15.91 8.96 21.44
C LEU A 262 -15.83 9.66 20.10
N ASN A 263 -14.67 10.22 19.77
CA ASN A 263 -14.38 10.81 18.47
C ASN A 263 -14.12 9.74 17.37
N ALA A 264 -14.53 8.49 17.62
CA ALA A 264 -14.58 7.43 16.65
C ALA A 264 -15.86 7.51 15.82
N THR A 265 -15.79 7.14 14.54
CA THR A 265 -16.91 7.15 13.61
C THR A 265 -17.00 5.79 12.89
N GLN A 266 -18.03 5.57 12.09
CA GLN A 266 -18.12 4.36 11.24
C GLN A 266 -16.85 4.12 10.42
N ALA A 267 -16.24 5.19 9.92
CA ALA A 267 -14.99 5.11 9.18
C ALA A 267 -13.78 4.64 10.03
N SER A 268 -13.89 4.69 11.35
CA SER A 268 -12.84 4.22 12.28
C SER A 268 -12.79 2.70 12.41
N GLY A 269 -13.83 2.00 11.96
CA GLY A 269 -13.93 0.54 12.01
C GLY A 269 -14.39 -0.02 13.35
N VAL A 270 -14.75 0.84 14.32
CA VAL A 270 -15.40 0.46 15.58
C VAL A 270 -16.81 -0.06 15.30
N ARG A 271 -17.22 -1.07 16.03
CA ARG A 271 -18.54 -1.71 15.89
C ARG A 271 -19.28 -1.75 17.20
N ALA A 272 -20.59 -1.76 17.14
CA ALA A 272 -21.41 -2.02 18.32
C ALA A 272 -21.04 -3.39 18.92
N GLY A 273 -20.90 -3.44 20.24
CA GLY A 273 -20.44 -4.60 21.00
C GLY A 273 -18.93 -4.67 21.23
N ASP A 274 -18.12 -3.79 20.59
CA ASP A 274 -16.67 -3.74 20.86
C ASP A 274 -16.45 -3.22 22.30
N VAL A 275 -15.54 -3.88 23.04
CA VAL A 275 -15.12 -3.45 24.36
C VAL A 275 -13.78 -2.71 24.23
N LEU A 276 -13.77 -1.45 24.66
CA LEU A 276 -12.63 -0.56 24.53
C LEU A 276 -12.10 -0.19 25.93
N LYS A 277 -10.77 -0.13 26.05
CA LYS A 277 -10.09 0.33 27.26
C LYS A 277 -9.95 1.84 27.26
N VAL A 278 -10.23 2.44 28.40
CA VAL A 278 -10.03 3.89 28.57
C VAL A 278 -8.80 4.13 29.42
N SER A 279 -7.87 4.93 28.89
CA SER A 279 -6.61 5.26 29.52
C SER A 279 -6.46 6.77 29.69
N LYS A 280 -5.86 7.16 30.79
CA LYS A 280 -5.50 8.55 31.07
C LYS A 280 -3.99 8.75 30.99
N VAL A 281 -3.56 9.81 30.33
CA VAL A 281 -2.16 10.23 30.37
C VAL A 281 -1.80 10.71 31.77
N VAL A 282 -0.88 10.02 32.41
CA VAL A 282 -0.34 10.37 33.71
C VAL A 282 0.89 11.25 33.58
N ARG A 283 1.75 10.94 32.62
CA ARG A 283 3.01 11.66 32.37
C ARG A 283 3.40 11.61 30.92
N ARG A 284 3.95 12.69 30.40
CA ARG A 284 4.64 12.74 29.12
C ARG A 284 6.14 12.76 29.38
N LEU A 285 6.86 11.85 28.77
CA LEU A 285 8.32 11.79 28.80
C LEU A 285 8.85 12.56 27.60
N ILE A 286 9.59 13.61 27.88
CA ILE A 286 10.16 14.49 26.87
C ILE A 286 11.68 14.32 26.93
N ASP A 287 12.32 14.09 25.80
CA ASP A 287 13.77 14.05 25.67
C ASP A 287 14.34 15.44 25.99
N PRO A 288 15.17 15.59 27.01
CA PRO A 288 15.72 16.86 27.40
C PRO A 288 16.68 17.49 26.39
N ALA A 289 17.28 16.66 25.51
CA ALA A 289 18.21 17.13 24.51
C ALA A 289 17.52 17.68 23.25
N THR A 290 16.40 17.07 22.87
CA THR A 290 15.70 17.38 21.61
C THR A 290 14.36 18.09 21.82
N GLY A 291 13.81 18.06 23.04
CA GLY A 291 12.45 18.55 23.32
C GLY A 291 11.34 17.68 22.73
N LEU A 292 11.67 16.53 22.13
CA LEU A 292 10.71 15.64 21.52
C LEU A 292 10.04 14.74 22.54
N LEU A 293 8.76 14.43 22.30
CA LEU A 293 8.03 13.46 23.10
C LEU A 293 8.63 12.06 22.85
N MET A 294 9.23 11.46 23.89
CA MET A 294 9.78 10.09 23.84
C MET A 294 8.69 9.06 24.04
N ASP A 295 7.81 9.28 25.02
CA ASP A 295 6.76 8.35 25.39
C ASP A 295 5.67 9.02 26.22
N THR A 296 4.55 8.33 26.38
CA THR A 296 3.41 8.78 27.17
C THR A 296 3.03 7.68 28.16
N ILE A 297 3.24 7.90 29.45
CA ILE A 297 2.82 6.96 30.49
C ILE A 297 1.31 7.11 30.69
N GLU A 298 0.60 6.04 30.42
CA GLU A 298 -0.84 5.94 30.56
C GLU A 298 -1.23 5.01 31.70
N ARG A 299 -2.37 5.27 32.27
CA ARG A 299 -3.01 4.40 33.25
C ARG A 299 -4.42 4.07 32.77
N GLU A 300 -4.77 2.79 32.73
CA GLU A 300 -6.14 2.35 32.51
C GLU A 300 -7.03 2.90 33.63
N VAL A 301 -8.14 3.53 33.26
CA VAL A 301 -9.11 4.14 34.19
C VAL A 301 -10.49 3.53 34.07
N GLY A 302 -10.72 2.70 33.05
CA GLY A 302 -11.99 2.00 32.86
C GLY A 302 -12.11 1.29 31.53
N GLN A 303 -13.28 0.67 31.33
CA GLN A 303 -13.67 0.01 30.10
C GLN A 303 -15.07 0.45 29.68
N VAL A 304 -15.26 0.57 28.39
CA VAL A 304 -16.53 0.98 27.78
C VAL A 304 -16.92 0.01 26.67
N GLU A 305 -18.21 -0.26 26.54
CA GLU A 305 -18.79 -1.06 25.46
C GLU A 305 -19.46 -0.14 24.45
N VAL A 306 -19.15 -0.32 23.20
CA VAL A 306 -19.73 0.45 22.11
C VAL A 306 -21.19 0.06 21.93
N VAL A 307 -22.09 1.03 22.06
CA VAL A 307 -23.54 0.86 21.88
C VAL A 307 -23.96 1.24 20.48
N GLU A 308 -23.50 2.38 19.99
CA GLU A 308 -23.89 2.93 18.69
C GLU A 308 -22.70 3.62 18.01
N VAL A 309 -22.60 3.43 16.71
CA VAL A 309 -21.59 4.10 15.88
C VAL A 309 -22.27 4.92 14.81
N THR A 310 -22.07 6.24 14.87
CA THR A 310 -22.62 7.18 13.90
C THR A 310 -21.52 7.72 12.96
N ASP A 311 -21.91 8.55 12.00
CA ASP A 311 -20.96 9.25 11.12
C ASP A 311 -20.15 10.35 11.85
N ARG A 312 -20.57 10.75 13.06
CA ARG A 312 -19.99 11.88 13.78
C ARG A 312 -19.30 11.48 15.08
N TYR A 313 -19.81 10.47 15.75
CA TYR A 313 -19.31 10.01 17.05
C TYR A 313 -19.69 8.54 17.27
N THR A 314 -19.09 7.94 18.26
CA THR A 314 -19.47 6.62 18.79
C THR A 314 -19.97 6.81 20.21
N LEU A 315 -21.16 6.27 20.49
CA LEU A 315 -21.70 6.18 21.84
C LEU A 315 -21.26 4.86 22.48
N ALA A 316 -20.71 4.93 23.67
CA ALA A 316 -20.31 3.76 24.44
C ALA A 316 -20.81 3.88 25.88
N LYS A 317 -21.16 2.73 26.46
CA LYS A 317 -21.60 2.59 27.86
C LYS A 317 -20.42 2.24 28.74
N VAL A 318 -20.30 2.86 29.90
CA VAL A 318 -19.27 2.52 30.88
C VAL A 318 -19.55 1.15 31.50
N LEU A 319 -18.64 0.18 31.30
CA LEU A 319 -18.68 -1.13 31.92
C LEU A 319 -18.01 -1.15 33.28
N SER A 320 -16.86 -0.48 33.37
CA SER A 320 -16.08 -0.41 34.59
C SER A 320 -15.25 0.88 34.62
N GLY A 321 -14.85 1.29 35.80
CA GLY A 321 -13.98 2.44 36.01
C GLY A 321 -14.70 3.65 36.57
N GLU A 322 -13.93 4.50 37.21
CA GLU A 322 -14.38 5.76 37.77
C GLU A 322 -13.61 6.90 37.16
N ARG A 323 -14.28 8.05 36.90
CA ARG A 323 -13.68 9.31 36.48
C ARG A 323 -13.14 9.33 35.03
N ILE A 324 -13.79 8.64 34.11
CA ILE A 324 -13.55 8.87 32.67
C ILE A 324 -13.90 10.34 32.36
N ARG A 325 -13.00 11.04 31.65
CA ARG A 325 -13.12 12.46 31.34
C ARG A 325 -12.90 12.73 29.88
N ARG A 326 -13.42 13.85 29.42
CA ARG A 326 -13.09 14.37 28.09
C ARG A 326 -11.58 14.48 27.92
N GLY A 327 -11.06 13.98 26.80
CA GLY A 327 -9.64 13.96 26.45
C GLY A 327 -8.90 12.70 26.89
N ASP A 328 -9.52 11.79 27.68
CA ASP A 328 -8.95 10.46 27.95
C ASP A 328 -8.86 9.66 26.64
N PHE A 329 -7.84 8.82 26.53
CA PHE A 329 -7.63 7.99 25.34
C PHE A 329 -8.40 6.68 25.45
N VAL A 330 -8.83 6.18 24.28
CA VAL A 330 -9.57 4.94 24.19
C VAL A 330 -8.93 4.07 23.13
N HIS A 331 -8.69 2.82 23.45
CA HIS A 331 -8.08 1.83 22.56
C HIS A 331 -8.68 0.44 22.77
N LEU A 332 -8.48 -0.43 21.81
CA LEU A 332 -8.99 -1.82 21.84
C LEU A 332 -8.24 -2.66 22.89
#